data_cef73ea73afedf77b633c30327a5be51
#
_entry.id   cef73ea73afedf77b633c30327a5be51
#
_cell.length_a   1.000
_cell.length_b   1.000
_cell.length_c   1.000
_cell.angle_alpha   90.00
_cell.angle_beta   90.00
_cell.angle_gamma   90.00
#
_symmetry.space_group_name_H-M   'P 1'
#
loop_
_entity.id
_entity.type
_entity.pdbx_description
1 polymer ?
#
loop_
_entity_poly.entity_id
_entity_poly.type
_entity_poly.pdbx_seq_one_letter_code
_entity_poly.pdbx_strand_id
1 'polypeptide(L)'
;FYVLIGFLMILPLLVVLWWNRSAIIQRDGAMKVNQKHEIERLIRLREKLTKSMIEDIVDPREIENALGKLGETPWEGVLEEWGSPGLRHMTDQIEICAWRPMDGSFLIIGIRTFEKKWTLAALNLNSPEGSNVEINGINPSYVYEGRDIFLDSLEPHSKKFLRISIGGNPSSIELEISGLVSGEPLAAVPREALSWDE
;
A
#
# COMPACT_ATOMS: atom_id res chain seq x y z
N PHE A 1 36.41 41.85 -33.29
CA PHE A 1 37.20 40.63 -33.17
C PHE A 1 36.66 39.73 -32.01
N TYR A 2 36.53 40.27 -30.81
CA TYR A 2 36.06 39.51 -29.64
C TYR A 2 34.58 39.03 -29.73
N VAL A 3 33.72 39.79 -30.41
CA VAL A 3 32.31 39.40 -30.62
C VAL A 3 32.18 38.17 -31.54
N LEU A 4 33.06 38.05 -32.51
CA LEU A 4 33.09 36.95 -33.47
C LEU A 4 33.57 35.65 -32.80
N ILE A 5 34.53 35.73 -31.87
CA ILE A 5 35.04 34.62 -31.08
C ILE A 5 33.93 34.13 -30.11
N GLY A 6 33.19 35.05 -29.48
CA GLY A 6 32.06 34.71 -28.60
C GLY A 6 30.94 33.96 -29.33
N PHE A 7 30.65 34.39 -30.56
CA PHE A 7 29.63 33.75 -31.39
C PHE A 7 30.04 32.33 -31.82
N LEU A 8 31.33 32.14 -32.12
CA LEU A 8 31.89 30.84 -32.51
C LEU A 8 31.88 29.83 -31.37
N MET A 9 32.00 30.29 -30.11
CA MET A 9 31.92 29.43 -28.92
C MET A 9 30.47 29.03 -28.57
N ILE A 10 29.46 29.85 -28.87
CA ILE A 10 28.06 29.62 -28.56
C ILE A 10 27.40 28.71 -29.62
N LEU A 11 27.90 28.75 -30.86
CA LEU A 11 27.31 28.01 -31.98
C LEU A 11 27.27 26.48 -31.78
N PRO A 12 28.32 25.80 -31.29
CA PRO A 12 28.25 24.36 -31.01
C PRO A 12 27.26 24.03 -29.89
N LEU A 13 27.10 24.90 -28.90
CA LEU A 13 26.18 24.74 -27.80
C LEU A 13 24.70 24.84 -28.28
N LEU A 14 24.41 25.76 -29.20
CA LEU A 14 23.10 25.87 -29.86
C LEU A 14 22.78 24.68 -30.74
N VAL A 15 23.77 24.14 -31.44
CA VAL A 15 23.60 22.94 -32.26
C VAL A 15 23.29 21.72 -31.40
N VAL A 16 23.99 21.55 -30.26
CA VAL A 16 23.72 20.46 -29.31
C VAL A 16 22.33 20.60 -28.66
N LEU A 17 21.93 21.81 -28.30
CA LEU A 17 20.59 22.09 -27.76
C LEU A 17 19.51 21.83 -28.80
N TRP A 18 19.74 22.21 -30.06
CA TRP A 18 18.79 21.98 -31.14
C TRP A 18 18.64 20.46 -31.45
N TRP A 19 19.74 19.72 -31.42
CA TRP A 19 19.75 18.26 -31.62
C TRP A 19 19.07 17.52 -30.46
N ASN A 20 19.32 17.94 -29.22
CA ASN A 20 18.66 17.38 -28.06
C ASN A 20 17.17 17.73 -27.95
N ARG A 21 16.76 18.86 -28.52
CA ARG A 21 15.35 19.30 -28.51
C ARG A 21 14.42 18.29 -29.17
N SER A 22 14.85 17.66 -30.26
CA SER A 22 14.07 16.64 -30.95
C SER A 22 13.90 15.36 -30.10
N ALA A 23 14.95 14.98 -29.36
CA ALA A 23 14.91 13.81 -28.46
C ALA A 23 14.02 14.06 -27.22
N ILE A 24 14.03 15.27 -26.68
CA ILE A 24 13.18 15.67 -25.54
C ILE A 24 11.70 15.71 -25.96
N ILE A 25 11.40 16.30 -27.14
CA ILE A 25 10.03 16.39 -27.64
C ILE A 25 9.47 15.01 -27.98
N GLN A 26 10.29 14.10 -28.53
CA GLN A 26 9.88 12.71 -28.78
C GLN A 26 9.60 11.94 -27.49
N ARG A 27 10.41 12.17 -26.45
CA ARG A 27 10.24 11.53 -25.14
C ARG A 27 8.96 11.98 -24.46
N ASP A 28 8.65 13.28 -24.47
CA ASP A 28 7.41 13.83 -23.92
C ASP A 28 6.17 13.36 -24.69
N GLY A 29 6.27 13.23 -26.00
CA GLY A 29 5.18 12.73 -26.84
C GLY A 29 4.89 11.24 -26.58
N ALA A 30 5.91 10.40 -26.49
CA ALA A 30 5.79 8.98 -26.19
C ALA A 30 5.25 8.74 -24.76
N MET A 31 5.67 9.55 -23.80
CA MET A 31 5.20 9.48 -22.43
C MET A 31 3.72 9.86 -22.29
N LYS A 32 3.27 10.90 -22.99
CA LYS A 32 1.87 11.32 -23.02
C LYS A 32 0.95 10.31 -23.73
N VAL A 33 1.42 9.68 -24.79
CA VAL A 33 0.66 8.65 -25.51
C VAL A 33 0.53 7.39 -24.66
N ASN A 34 1.59 6.94 -23.99
CA ASN A 34 1.52 5.81 -23.06
C ASN A 34 0.56 6.10 -21.90
N GLN A 35 0.65 7.26 -21.29
CA GLN A 35 -0.23 7.67 -20.20
C GLN A 35 -1.71 7.68 -20.62
N LYS A 36 -2.00 8.16 -21.82
CA LYS A 36 -3.38 8.19 -22.34
C LYS A 36 -3.93 6.78 -22.59
N HIS A 37 -3.14 5.88 -23.15
CA HIS A 37 -3.53 4.48 -23.35
C HIS A 37 -3.73 3.73 -22.03
N GLU A 38 -2.90 4.03 -21.06
CA GLU A 38 -3.02 3.44 -19.73
C GLU A 38 -4.28 3.91 -19.02
N ILE A 39 -4.59 5.21 -19.06
CA ILE A 39 -5.82 5.78 -18.52
C ILE A 39 -7.07 5.19 -19.21
N GLU A 40 -7.08 5.08 -20.54
CA GLU A 40 -8.20 4.46 -21.26
C GLU A 40 -8.39 2.99 -20.88
N ARG A 41 -7.29 2.25 -20.68
CA ARG A 41 -7.32 0.86 -20.21
C ARG A 41 -7.89 0.77 -18.79
N LEU A 42 -7.48 1.66 -17.89
CA LEU A 42 -7.98 1.78 -16.53
C LEU A 42 -9.49 2.05 -16.49
N ILE A 43 -9.96 3.01 -17.29
CA ILE A 43 -11.38 3.35 -17.38
C ILE A 43 -12.21 2.15 -17.83
N ARG A 44 -11.80 1.45 -18.89
CA ARG A 44 -12.52 0.28 -19.41
C ARG A 44 -12.56 -0.87 -18.39
N LEU A 45 -11.47 -1.06 -17.62
CA LEU A 45 -11.41 -2.11 -16.61
C LEU A 45 -12.30 -1.76 -15.42
N ARG A 46 -12.30 -0.49 -15.02
CA ARG A 46 -13.19 0.03 -13.97
C ARG A 46 -14.67 -0.12 -14.36
N GLU A 47 -15.04 0.23 -15.60
CA GLU A 47 -16.40 0.01 -16.09
C GLU A 47 -16.79 -1.47 -16.09
N LYS A 48 -15.87 -2.34 -16.48
CA LYS A 48 -16.09 -3.79 -16.50
C LYS A 48 -16.26 -4.36 -15.10
N LEU A 49 -15.45 -3.91 -14.14
CA LEU A 49 -15.55 -4.30 -12.73
C LEU A 49 -16.83 -3.78 -12.09
N THR A 50 -17.21 -2.52 -12.35
CA THR A 50 -18.46 -1.96 -11.83
C THR A 50 -19.68 -2.73 -12.36
N LYS A 51 -19.65 -3.11 -13.64
CA LYS A 51 -20.73 -3.92 -14.24
C LYS A 51 -20.79 -5.32 -13.60
N SER A 52 -19.67 -5.95 -13.38
CA SER A 52 -19.59 -7.28 -12.74
C SER A 52 -20.04 -7.25 -11.28
N MET A 53 -19.76 -6.15 -10.55
CA MET A 53 -20.25 -5.94 -9.18
C MET A 53 -21.78 -5.80 -9.13
N ILE A 54 -22.39 -5.15 -10.13
CA ILE A 54 -23.85 -4.99 -10.21
C ILE A 54 -24.54 -6.33 -10.51
N GLU A 55 -23.87 -7.21 -11.26
CA GLU A 55 -24.38 -8.50 -11.68
C GLU A 55 -24.13 -9.63 -10.64
N ASP A 56 -23.45 -9.33 -9.52
CA ASP A 56 -23.12 -10.27 -8.42
C ASP A 56 -22.37 -11.55 -8.87
N ILE A 57 -21.63 -11.46 -10.01
CA ILE A 57 -21.03 -12.61 -10.69
C ILE A 57 -19.54 -12.76 -10.36
N VAL A 58 -18.91 -11.74 -9.75
CA VAL A 58 -17.45 -11.72 -9.55
C VAL A 58 -17.11 -11.78 -8.06
N ASP A 59 -16.23 -12.71 -7.72
CA ASP A 59 -15.62 -12.78 -6.39
C ASP A 59 -14.94 -11.44 -6.06
N PRO A 60 -15.21 -10.84 -4.87
CA PRO A 60 -14.55 -9.64 -4.41
C PRO A 60 -13.01 -9.71 -4.47
N ARG A 61 -12.44 -10.90 -4.29
CA ARG A 61 -11.00 -11.16 -4.39
C ARG A 61 -10.45 -10.94 -5.80
N GLU A 62 -11.19 -11.32 -6.83
CA GLU A 62 -10.77 -11.07 -8.22
C GLU A 62 -10.77 -9.59 -8.56
N ILE A 63 -11.73 -8.84 -8.03
CA ILE A 63 -11.81 -7.39 -8.19
C ILE A 63 -10.60 -6.73 -7.55
N GLU A 64 -10.24 -7.11 -6.35
CA GLU A 64 -9.12 -6.53 -5.61
C GLU A 64 -7.78 -6.83 -6.27
N ASN A 65 -7.59 -8.06 -6.76
CA ASN A 65 -6.41 -8.44 -7.55
C ASN A 65 -6.32 -7.65 -8.87
N ALA A 66 -7.46 -7.41 -9.52
CA ALA A 66 -7.49 -6.62 -10.74
C ALA A 66 -7.17 -5.14 -10.47
N LEU A 67 -7.67 -4.55 -9.39
CA LEU A 67 -7.34 -3.19 -8.95
C LEU A 67 -5.87 -3.08 -8.55
N GLY A 68 -5.31 -4.10 -7.88
CA GLY A 68 -3.89 -4.18 -7.57
C GLY A 68 -3.01 -4.12 -8.81
N LYS A 69 -3.33 -4.92 -9.83
CA LYS A 69 -2.62 -4.94 -11.12
C LYS A 69 -2.69 -3.60 -11.88
N LEU A 70 -3.67 -2.77 -11.58
CA LEU A 70 -3.82 -1.45 -12.15
C LEU A 70 -3.08 -0.34 -11.39
N GLY A 71 -2.44 -0.68 -10.25
CA GLY A 71 -1.80 0.30 -9.38
C GLY A 71 -2.79 1.23 -8.66
N GLU A 72 -4.08 0.92 -8.69
CA GLU A 72 -5.11 1.69 -7.97
C GLU A 72 -5.14 1.39 -6.47
N THR A 73 -4.53 0.28 -6.04
CA THR A 73 -4.41 -0.05 -4.63
C THR A 73 -3.03 0.28 -4.10
N PRO A 74 -2.92 0.69 -2.83
CA PRO A 74 -1.63 0.96 -2.21
C PRO A 74 -0.80 -0.32 -1.97
N TRP A 75 -1.35 -1.49 -2.25
CA TRP A 75 -0.81 -2.80 -1.89
C TRP A 75 -0.37 -3.63 -3.10
N GLU A 76 -0.19 -3.01 -4.28
CA GLU A 76 0.06 -3.70 -5.56
C GLU A 76 1.13 -4.80 -5.46
N GLY A 77 2.33 -4.50 -4.95
CA GLY A 77 3.40 -5.49 -4.82
C GLY A 77 3.07 -6.65 -3.87
N VAL A 78 2.29 -6.38 -2.84
CA VAL A 78 1.83 -7.40 -1.87
C VAL A 78 0.73 -8.26 -2.47
N LEU A 79 -0.18 -7.65 -3.23
CA LEU A 79 -1.25 -8.37 -3.95
C LEU A 79 -0.72 -9.28 -5.04
N GLU A 80 0.36 -8.90 -5.73
CA GLU A 80 1.02 -9.76 -6.72
C GLU A 80 1.66 -11.00 -6.10
N GLU A 81 2.27 -10.84 -4.93
CA GLU A 81 2.98 -11.91 -4.24
C GLU A 81 2.06 -12.81 -3.40
N TRP A 82 1.11 -12.20 -2.69
CA TRP A 82 0.30 -12.87 -1.64
C TRP A 82 -1.19 -12.93 -1.95
N GLY A 83 -1.63 -12.36 -3.06
CA GLY A 83 -3.05 -12.29 -3.40
C GLY A 83 -3.84 -11.29 -2.55
N SER A 84 -5.13 -11.49 -2.49
CA SER A 84 -6.03 -10.63 -1.70
C SER A 84 -5.79 -10.79 -0.19
N PRO A 85 -5.93 -9.70 0.60
CA PRO A 85 -5.81 -9.78 2.04
C PRO A 85 -6.90 -10.70 2.64
N GLY A 86 -6.50 -11.49 3.63
CA GLY A 86 -7.45 -12.28 4.41
C GLY A 86 -8.34 -11.43 5.31
N LEU A 87 -7.86 -10.22 5.66
CA LEU A 87 -8.61 -9.23 6.40
C LEU A 87 -8.37 -7.86 5.81
N ARG A 88 -9.43 -7.09 5.60
CA ARG A 88 -9.37 -5.69 5.21
C ARG A 88 -10.39 -4.88 5.99
N HIS A 89 -9.91 -3.83 6.63
CA HIS A 89 -10.73 -2.88 7.36
C HIS A 89 -10.37 -1.46 6.92
N MET A 90 -11.37 -0.69 6.53
CA MET A 90 -11.19 0.68 6.08
C MET A 90 -12.17 1.61 6.78
N THR A 91 -11.64 2.67 7.35
CA THR A 91 -12.38 3.80 7.92
C THR A 91 -12.03 5.07 7.14
N ASP A 92 -12.60 6.20 7.52
CA ASP A 92 -12.24 7.52 6.99
C ASP A 92 -10.84 8.00 7.41
N GLN A 93 -10.22 7.35 8.41
CA GLN A 93 -8.93 7.74 8.98
C GLN A 93 -7.78 6.80 8.61
N ILE A 94 -8.08 5.49 8.48
CA ILE A 94 -7.06 4.46 8.34
C ILE A 94 -7.62 3.25 7.58
N GLU A 95 -6.74 2.60 6.84
CA GLU A 95 -6.97 1.28 6.25
C GLU A 95 -5.96 0.29 6.82
N ILE A 96 -6.44 -0.88 7.20
CA ILE A 96 -5.68 -2.00 7.72
C ILE A 96 -5.94 -3.20 6.81
N CYS A 97 -4.88 -3.78 6.29
CA CYS A 97 -4.94 -5.04 5.55
C CYS A 97 -4.02 -6.06 6.20
N ALA A 98 -4.45 -7.31 6.24
CA ALA A 98 -3.62 -8.40 6.75
C ALA A 98 -3.62 -9.57 5.79
N TRP A 99 -2.43 -10.12 5.54
CA TRP A 99 -2.18 -11.29 4.71
C TRP A 99 -1.56 -12.38 5.57
N ARG A 100 -2.05 -13.57 5.41
CA ARG A 100 -1.50 -14.77 6.00
C ARG A 100 -0.92 -15.65 4.89
N PRO A 101 0.40 -15.85 4.83
CA PRO A 101 0.99 -16.85 3.97
C PRO A 101 0.60 -18.28 4.36
N MET A 102 0.59 -19.18 3.39
CA MET A 102 0.18 -20.58 3.61
C MET A 102 1.09 -21.34 4.57
N ASP A 103 2.34 -20.92 4.73
CA ASP A 103 3.27 -21.53 5.69
C ASP A 103 2.98 -21.17 7.16
N GLY A 104 2.07 -20.23 7.39
CA GLY A 104 1.55 -19.88 8.70
C GLY A 104 2.54 -19.25 9.69
N SER A 105 3.81 -19.11 9.32
CA SER A 105 4.90 -18.69 10.24
C SER A 105 4.97 -17.19 10.47
N PHE A 106 4.31 -16.40 9.64
CA PHE A 106 4.30 -14.95 9.75
C PHE A 106 3.00 -14.32 9.24
N LEU A 107 2.80 -13.08 9.63
CA LEU A 107 1.70 -12.23 9.24
C LEU A 107 2.26 -10.99 8.54
N ILE A 108 1.67 -10.58 7.45
CA ILE A 108 1.97 -9.30 6.81
C ILE A 108 0.81 -8.36 7.12
N ILE A 109 1.12 -7.19 7.65
CA ILE A 109 0.15 -6.15 7.92
C ILE A 109 0.51 -4.91 7.12
N GLY A 110 -0.43 -4.40 6.35
CA GLY A 110 -0.37 -3.13 5.66
C GLY A 110 -1.26 -2.12 6.38
N ILE A 111 -0.70 -0.95 6.68
CA ILE A 111 -1.39 0.15 7.33
C ILE A 111 -1.25 1.37 6.43
N ARG A 112 -2.37 1.98 6.05
CA ARG A 112 -2.41 3.24 5.31
C ARG A 112 -3.23 4.25 6.08
N THR A 113 -2.64 5.42 6.33
CA THR A 113 -3.34 6.57 6.90
C THR A 113 -3.85 7.48 5.79
N PHE A 114 -4.95 8.17 6.05
CA PHE A 114 -5.50 9.18 5.17
C PHE A 114 -5.07 10.59 5.59
N GLU A 115 -5.98 11.53 5.74
CA GLU A 115 -5.66 12.94 5.92
C GLU A 115 -5.04 13.28 7.28
N LYS A 116 -5.30 12.47 8.31
CA LYS A 116 -4.92 12.81 9.68
C LYS A 116 -3.71 12.02 10.15
N LYS A 117 -2.87 12.70 10.94
CA LYS A 117 -1.74 12.09 11.63
C LYS A 117 -2.24 11.33 12.86
N TRP A 118 -1.70 10.12 13.04
CA TRP A 118 -1.85 9.35 14.26
C TRP A 118 -0.58 9.50 15.10
N THR A 119 -0.72 9.76 16.38
CA THR A 119 0.40 9.81 17.35
C THR A 119 0.18 8.77 18.43
N LEU A 120 1.26 8.29 19.03
CA LEU A 120 1.22 7.20 20.01
C LEU A 120 0.48 5.98 19.47
N ALA A 121 0.66 5.70 18.17
CA ALA A 121 0.00 4.59 17.52
C ALA A 121 0.56 3.25 18.00
N ALA A 122 -0.31 2.33 18.32
CA ALA A 122 0.01 0.96 18.69
C ALA A 122 -0.89 -0.01 17.91
N LEU A 123 -0.29 -1.12 17.48
CA LEU A 123 -1.00 -2.25 16.89
C LEU A 123 -1.03 -3.37 17.93
N ASN A 124 -2.23 -3.81 18.28
CA ASN A 124 -2.47 -4.94 19.16
C ASN A 124 -2.90 -6.17 18.37
N LEU A 125 -2.35 -7.32 18.73
CA LEU A 125 -2.69 -8.63 18.17
C LEU A 125 -3.37 -9.47 19.26
N ASN A 126 -4.69 -9.57 19.18
CA ASN A 126 -5.46 -10.40 20.08
C ASN A 126 -5.78 -11.75 19.45
N SER A 127 -6.04 -12.72 20.30
CA SER A 127 -6.50 -14.03 19.92
C SER A 127 -7.61 -14.46 20.88
N PRO A 128 -8.61 -15.22 20.41
CA PRO A 128 -9.70 -15.71 21.25
C PRO A 128 -9.19 -16.52 22.44
N GLU A 129 -10.03 -16.64 23.45
CA GLU A 129 -9.74 -17.45 24.64
C GLU A 129 -9.37 -18.89 24.26
N GLY A 130 -8.25 -19.36 24.81
CA GLY A 130 -7.74 -20.71 24.57
C GLY A 130 -6.69 -20.82 23.46
N SER A 131 -6.45 -19.74 22.71
CA SER A 131 -5.33 -19.66 21.76
C SER A 131 -4.32 -18.63 22.21
N ASN A 132 -3.05 -18.84 21.87
CA ASN A 132 -1.96 -17.95 22.25
C ASN A 132 -1.25 -17.39 21.03
N VAL A 133 -1.13 -16.07 20.98
CA VAL A 133 -0.33 -15.36 19.98
C VAL A 133 0.94 -14.87 20.66
N GLU A 134 2.08 -15.27 20.12
CA GLU A 134 3.38 -14.80 20.55
C GLU A 134 4.07 -14.09 19.38
N ILE A 135 4.62 -12.92 19.64
CA ILE A 135 5.39 -12.17 18.65
C ILE A 135 6.87 -12.58 18.83
N ASN A 136 7.42 -13.26 17.81
CA ASN A 136 8.80 -13.71 17.83
C ASN A 136 9.75 -12.72 17.14
N GLY A 137 9.22 -11.81 16.36
CA GLY A 137 10.01 -10.78 15.68
C GLY A 137 9.17 -9.93 14.73
N ILE A 138 9.67 -8.74 14.42
CA ILE A 138 9.00 -7.78 13.55
C ILE A 138 10.02 -7.19 12.58
N ASN A 139 9.64 -7.10 11.30
CA ASN A 139 10.42 -6.45 10.26
C ASN A 139 9.53 -5.43 9.51
N PRO A 140 9.88 -4.13 9.41
CA PRO A 140 11.04 -3.48 10.07
C PRO A 140 10.95 -3.55 11.58
N SER A 141 12.08 -3.37 12.26
CA SER A 141 12.17 -3.48 13.73
C SER A 141 11.35 -2.38 14.41
N TYR A 142 10.38 -2.78 15.19
CA TYR A 142 9.59 -1.94 16.09
C TYR A 142 9.73 -2.43 17.53
N VAL A 143 9.52 -1.54 18.48
CA VAL A 143 9.42 -1.93 19.89
C VAL A 143 8.09 -2.63 20.10
N TYR A 144 8.11 -3.76 20.78
CA TYR A 144 6.90 -4.48 21.15
C TYR A 144 7.01 -5.06 22.56
N GLU A 145 5.87 -5.17 23.20
CA GLU A 145 5.73 -5.78 24.53
C GLU A 145 4.47 -6.66 24.55
N GLY A 146 4.67 -7.95 24.79
CA GLY A 146 3.57 -8.91 24.73
C GLY A 146 2.94 -8.98 23.34
N ARG A 147 1.75 -8.41 23.19
CA ARG A 147 0.96 -8.39 21.95
C ARG A 147 0.85 -7.00 21.33
N ASP A 148 1.44 -6.00 21.97
CA ASP A 148 1.40 -4.60 21.54
C ASP A 148 2.66 -4.23 20.77
N ILE A 149 2.49 -3.67 19.60
CA ILE A 149 3.57 -3.18 18.73
C ILE A 149 3.44 -1.66 18.67
N PHE A 150 4.47 -0.95 19.13
CA PHE A 150 4.49 0.50 19.17
C PHE A 150 4.94 1.07 17.82
N LEU A 151 4.03 1.66 17.08
CA LEU A 151 4.26 2.25 15.77
C LEU A 151 4.73 3.70 15.83
N ASP A 152 4.64 4.32 17.02
CA ASP A 152 4.95 5.71 17.34
C ASP A 152 4.02 6.68 16.59
N SER A 153 4.44 7.21 15.46
CA SER A 153 3.62 8.10 14.65
C SER A 153 3.38 7.54 13.25
N LEU A 154 2.15 7.73 12.78
CA LEU A 154 1.76 7.47 11.41
C LEU A 154 1.44 8.81 10.76
N GLU A 155 2.27 9.22 9.81
CA GLU A 155 2.10 10.49 9.09
C GLU A 155 0.89 10.43 8.15
N PRO A 156 0.26 11.57 7.82
CA PRO A 156 -0.81 11.61 6.83
C PRO A 156 -0.36 11.00 5.50
N HIS A 157 -1.27 10.30 4.82
CA HIS A 157 -1.03 9.64 3.53
C HIS A 157 0.16 8.68 3.52
N SER A 158 0.56 8.16 4.69
CA SER A 158 1.66 7.22 4.81
C SER A 158 1.17 5.78 4.64
N LYS A 159 2.09 4.93 4.19
CA LYS A 159 1.93 3.47 4.11
C LYS A 159 3.02 2.81 4.92
N LYS A 160 2.66 1.85 5.73
CA LYS A 160 3.61 1.02 6.47
C LYS A 160 3.30 -0.44 6.24
N PHE A 161 4.34 -1.24 6.11
CA PHE A 161 4.25 -2.69 6.06
C PHE A 161 5.00 -3.27 7.24
N LEU A 162 4.41 -4.27 7.87
CA LEU A 162 5.01 -5.03 8.94
C LEU A 162 4.94 -6.51 8.60
N ARG A 163 6.07 -7.18 8.66
CA ARG A 163 6.13 -8.63 8.67
C ARG A 163 6.36 -9.06 10.10
N ILE A 164 5.40 -9.77 10.68
CA ILE A 164 5.40 -10.19 12.07
C ILE A 164 5.56 -11.70 12.09
N SER A 165 6.66 -12.19 12.67
CA SER A 165 6.84 -13.61 12.92
C SER A 165 6.02 -14.00 14.13
N ILE A 166 5.09 -14.93 13.94
CA ILE A 166 4.13 -15.36 14.95
C ILE A 166 4.53 -16.72 15.47
N GLY A 167 4.53 -16.85 16.80
CA GLY A 167 4.58 -18.09 17.52
C GLY A 167 3.25 -18.40 18.21
N GLY A 168 3.21 -19.54 18.89
CA GLY A 168 1.99 -20.06 19.45
C GLY A 168 1.19 -20.85 18.43
N ASN A 169 -0.08 -21.03 18.69
CA ASN A 169 -0.98 -21.74 17.77
C ASN A 169 -2.35 -21.02 17.75
N PRO A 170 -2.40 -19.80 17.18
CA PRO A 170 -3.64 -19.05 17.13
C PRO A 170 -4.61 -19.69 16.13
N SER A 171 -5.88 -19.87 16.53
CA SER A 171 -6.95 -20.25 15.63
C SER A 171 -7.43 -19.07 14.79
N SER A 172 -7.38 -17.87 15.38
CA SER A 172 -7.63 -16.61 14.70
C SER A 172 -6.91 -15.46 15.39
N ILE A 173 -6.70 -14.38 14.67
CA ILE A 173 -6.06 -13.16 15.17
C ILE A 173 -6.97 -11.97 14.92
N GLU A 174 -7.28 -11.25 15.99
CA GLU A 174 -7.96 -9.97 15.95
C GLU A 174 -6.92 -8.85 15.95
N LEU A 175 -7.11 -7.87 15.09
CA LEU A 175 -6.24 -6.71 14.96
C LEU A 175 -6.92 -5.48 15.54
N GLU A 176 -6.16 -4.67 16.25
CA GLU A 176 -6.61 -3.37 16.71
C GLU A 176 -5.48 -2.35 16.53
N ILE A 177 -5.77 -1.21 15.92
CA ILE A 177 -4.86 -0.06 15.93
C ILE A 177 -5.48 1.02 16.79
N SER A 178 -4.78 1.40 17.83
CA SER A 178 -5.14 2.50 18.73
C SER A 178 -4.13 3.62 18.67
N GLY A 179 -4.55 4.84 19.01
CA GLY A 179 -3.67 6.01 19.01
C GLY A 179 -4.43 7.31 19.24
N LEU A 180 -3.74 8.43 19.11
CA LEU A 180 -4.34 9.76 19.18
C LEU A 180 -4.42 10.39 17.80
N VAL A 181 -5.61 10.80 17.39
CA VAL A 181 -5.88 11.52 16.15
C VAL A 181 -6.39 12.90 16.50
N SER A 182 -5.64 13.94 16.13
CA SER A 182 -5.94 15.34 16.53
C SER A 182 -6.03 15.52 18.05
N GLY A 183 -5.32 14.71 18.84
CA GLY A 183 -5.32 14.74 20.31
C GLY A 183 -6.45 13.94 20.97
N GLU A 184 -7.34 13.34 20.19
CA GLU A 184 -8.43 12.51 20.69
C GLU A 184 -8.07 11.01 20.55
N PRO A 185 -8.37 10.15 21.55
CA PRO A 185 -8.14 8.72 21.45
C PRO A 185 -9.07 8.10 20.41
N LEU A 186 -8.50 7.32 19.52
CA LEU A 186 -9.20 6.59 18.47
C LEU A 186 -8.68 5.17 18.39
N ALA A 187 -9.56 4.22 18.13
CA ALA A 187 -9.22 2.85 17.82
C ALA A 187 -9.90 2.42 16.52
N ALA A 188 -9.17 1.71 15.68
CA ALA A 188 -9.67 1.05 14.48
C ALA A 188 -9.63 -0.45 14.72
N VAL A 189 -10.82 -1.05 14.84
CA VAL A 189 -10.99 -2.48 15.13
C VAL A 189 -11.75 -3.11 13.97
N PRO A 190 -11.14 -4.02 13.21
CA PRO A 190 -11.84 -4.82 12.22
C PRO A 190 -12.98 -5.62 12.85
N ARG A 191 -14.05 -5.81 12.11
CA ARG A 191 -15.20 -6.59 12.59
C ARG A 191 -14.94 -8.09 12.55
N GLU A 192 -14.06 -8.52 11.69
CA GLU A 192 -13.70 -9.91 11.45
C GLU A 192 -12.31 -10.18 11.94
N ALA A 193 -12.09 -11.35 12.50
CA ALA A 193 -10.76 -11.84 12.85
C ALA A 193 -10.12 -12.51 11.62
N LEU A 194 -8.81 -12.45 11.52
CA LEU A 194 -8.08 -13.22 10.53
C LEU A 194 -8.05 -14.69 10.98
N SER A 195 -8.73 -15.56 10.24
CA SER A 195 -8.76 -17.01 10.53
C SER A 195 -7.39 -17.65 10.28
N TRP A 196 -6.99 -18.57 11.15
CA TRP A 196 -5.75 -19.35 11.03
C TRP A 196 -6.01 -20.80 10.59
N ASP A 197 -7.25 -21.23 10.67
CA ASP A 197 -7.69 -22.57 10.30
C ASP A 197 -8.42 -22.55 8.95
N GLU A 198 -7.65 -22.68 7.86
CA GLU A 198 -8.15 -23.16 6.56
C GLU A 198 -7.03 -23.86 5.79
#